data_c937498e3a2acf3f2538ee0f05b1ac7a
#
_entry.id   c937498e3a2acf3f2538ee0f05b1ac7a
#
_cell.length_a   1.000
_cell.length_b   1.000
_cell.length_c   1.000
_cell.angle_alpha   90.00
_cell.angle_beta   90.00
_cell.angle_gamma   90.00
#
_symmetry.space_group_name_H-M   'P 1'
#
loop_
_entity.id
_entity.type
_entity.pdbx_description
1 polymer ?
#
loop_
_entity_poly.entity_id
_entity_poly.type
_entity_poly.pdbx_seq_one_letter_code
_entity_poly.pdbx_strand_id
1 'polypeptide(L)'
;MTKRKTILVPRLIALLATGALLAHPVLAQTVDDQVVPEAGLNIPANAQLFGDPNSNVYRPTATVNGEIITATDVDQRLALIRIASGGEVPPEQLQQLRVQVFGQLVDEMLQIQEAHANEIDVPDADINAEFARVAATLRQSPEQFTQFLVANGSSASSMRQQLRGNLAWQRLLARNVDPYTNVSQEEVQAMLERLQSQRGLEEYRIGEIYLRTTPETIAAVAENARRIMQSLGERSVTFQDAAGRFSEASSAASGGDLGWLRLTQLPASMAEAAQAMEPGQMAGPVESPGGMSILLMIDKRRVLTADPRDAILSLKQVSLTFAAGTTSARANELAGNFQARTRAIAGCGSADQIAAQLGAEVISRDQIAMRDLPPPLQAPLGTMQIGQVTQMFGSPEQGVSVLVLCGREMPAEATTPTVEAVADRIQQERVQRRAQRYLRDIRRDAVIDYS
;
A
#
# COMPACT_ATOMS: atom_id res chain seq x y z
N MET A 1 -10.92 -33.29 -10.23
CA MET A 1 -11.76 -32.28 -9.53
C MET A 1 -11.02 -31.84 -8.27
N THR A 2 -10.21 -30.82 -8.38
CA THR A 2 -9.33 -30.35 -7.30
C THR A 2 -9.85 -28.99 -6.85
N LYS A 3 -10.45 -28.95 -5.68
CA LYS A 3 -10.95 -27.72 -5.07
C LYS A 3 -9.77 -26.84 -4.65
N ARG A 4 -9.56 -25.73 -5.33
CA ARG A 4 -8.68 -24.64 -4.85
C ARG A 4 -9.40 -23.95 -3.69
N LYS A 5 -8.92 -24.13 -2.48
CA LYS A 5 -9.28 -23.31 -1.32
C LYS A 5 -8.56 -21.97 -1.45
N THR A 6 -9.30 -20.93 -1.76
CA THR A 6 -8.82 -19.56 -1.65
C THR A 6 -8.69 -19.22 -0.17
N ILE A 7 -7.48 -19.13 0.33
CA ILE A 7 -7.20 -18.68 1.70
C ILE A 7 -7.24 -17.14 1.66
N LEU A 8 -8.26 -16.58 2.27
CA LEU A 8 -8.35 -15.14 2.53
C LEU A 8 -7.35 -14.82 3.65
N VAL A 9 -6.24 -14.20 3.30
CA VAL A 9 -5.27 -13.69 4.28
C VAL A 9 -5.75 -12.31 4.71
N PRO A 10 -6.07 -12.09 5.99
CA PRO A 10 -6.40 -10.73 6.46
C PRO A 10 -5.18 -9.83 6.33
N ARG A 11 -5.40 -8.65 5.80
CA ARG A 11 -4.41 -7.56 5.73
C ARG A 11 -3.93 -7.25 7.15
N LEU A 12 -2.77 -7.73 7.50
CA LEU A 12 -2.09 -7.36 8.73
C LEU A 12 -0.70 -6.82 8.38
N ILE A 13 -0.40 -5.68 8.99
CA ILE A 13 0.92 -5.04 9.04
C ILE A 13 1.30 -4.26 7.78
N ALA A 14 0.67 -3.11 7.58
CA ALA A 14 1.30 -1.96 6.94
C ALA A 14 1.90 -1.06 8.03
N LEU A 15 3.04 -1.44 8.57
CA LEU A 15 3.94 -0.59 9.35
C LEU A 15 5.31 -0.69 8.70
N LEU A 16 5.38 -0.21 7.46
CA LEU A 16 6.65 0.09 6.81
C LEU A 16 6.69 1.59 6.56
N ALA A 17 7.52 2.25 7.34
CA ALA A 17 7.83 3.65 7.20
C ALA A 17 8.35 3.95 5.78
N THR A 18 7.69 4.85 5.10
CA THR A 18 8.13 5.45 3.85
C THR A 18 9.32 6.38 4.13
N GLY A 19 10.54 5.89 3.92
CA GLY A 19 11.74 6.69 3.81
C GLY A 19 12.09 6.89 2.34
N ALA A 20 11.84 8.06 1.78
CA ALA A 20 12.32 8.43 0.46
C ALA A 20 13.84 8.65 0.49
N LEU A 21 14.60 7.85 -0.26
CA LEU A 21 16.04 7.99 -0.44
C LEU A 21 16.35 8.40 -1.88
N LEU A 22 17.00 9.54 -2.02
CA LEU A 22 17.63 10.01 -3.25
C LEU A 22 18.85 9.15 -3.55
N ALA A 23 18.85 8.42 -4.64
CA ALA A 23 19.98 7.63 -5.12
C ALA A 23 20.81 8.43 -6.13
N HIS A 24 22.10 8.59 -5.88
CA HIS A 24 23.09 9.00 -6.88
C HIS A 24 23.81 7.76 -7.42
N PRO A 25 24.07 7.66 -8.73
CA PRO A 25 24.78 6.52 -9.28
C PRO A 25 26.30 6.67 -9.06
N VAL A 26 26.91 5.72 -8.38
CA VAL A 26 28.36 5.54 -8.33
C VAL A 26 28.74 4.48 -9.36
N LEU A 27 29.57 4.88 -10.32
CA LEU A 27 30.19 3.98 -11.31
C LEU A 27 31.24 3.10 -10.62
N ALA A 28 31.02 1.81 -10.64
CA ALA A 28 32.01 0.86 -10.19
C ALA A 28 33.03 0.61 -11.32
N GLN A 29 34.31 0.82 -11.05
CA GLN A 29 35.42 0.39 -11.90
C GLN A 29 35.80 -1.03 -11.53
N THR A 30 35.78 -1.90 -12.53
CA THR A 30 36.36 -3.25 -12.45
C THR A 30 37.87 -3.16 -12.45
N VAL A 31 38.51 -3.72 -11.44
CA VAL A 31 39.95 -4.02 -11.46
C VAL A 31 40.12 -5.48 -11.78
N ASP A 32 40.77 -5.72 -12.89
CA ASP A 32 41.19 -7.02 -13.34
C ASP A 32 42.53 -7.37 -12.69
N ASP A 33 42.74 -8.68 -12.48
CA ASP A 33 44.00 -9.37 -12.45
C ASP A 33 44.58 -9.88 -11.13
N GLN A 34 44.37 -11.12 -11.00
CA GLN A 34 45.20 -12.28 -10.74
C GLN A 34 46.64 -12.03 -10.23
N VAL A 35 46.91 -12.48 -9.04
CA VAL A 35 48.01 -13.41 -8.73
C VAL A 35 47.53 -14.31 -7.59
N VAL A 36 47.26 -15.58 -7.85
CA VAL A 36 47.05 -16.57 -6.80
C VAL A 36 48.40 -16.96 -6.22
N PRO A 37 48.73 -16.66 -4.96
CA PRO A 37 49.92 -17.22 -4.34
C PRO A 37 49.78 -18.75 -4.26
N GLU A 38 50.76 -19.48 -4.74
CA GLU A 38 50.86 -20.91 -4.49
C GLU A 38 50.88 -21.17 -2.97
N ALA A 39 49.75 -21.59 -2.45
CA ALA A 39 49.54 -21.81 -1.02
C ALA A 39 50.12 -23.12 -0.58
N GLY A 40 51.26 -23.61 -1.03
CA GLY A 40 51.97 -24.76 -0.49
C GLY A 40 51.14 -26.00 -0.11
N LEU A 41 49.87 -26.05 -0.57
CA LEU A 41 48.92 -27.13 -0.29
C LEU A 41 48.92 -28.11 -1.44
N ASN A 42 49.03 -29.40 -1.11
CA ASN A 42 49.05 -30.49 -2.08
C ASN A 42 47.61 -30.83 -2.51
N ILE A 43 46.97 -29.92 -3.28
CA ILE A 43 45.62 -30.12 -3.77
C ILE A 43 45.66 -30.77 -5.15
N PRO A 44 45.03 -31.94 -5.34
CA PRO A 44 44.99 -32.61 -6.64
C PRO A 44 44.29 -31.74 -7.68
N ALA A 45 44.82 -31.69 -8.90
CA ALA A 45 44.22 -30.88 -9.99
C ALA A 45 42.78 -31.31 -10.38
N ASN A 46 42.31 -32.44 -9.89
CA ASN A 46 40.97 -32.98 -10.08
C ASN A 46 40.18 -33.04 -8.76
N ALA A 47 40.47 -32.18 -7.79
CA ALA A 47 39.74 -32.14 -6.54
C ALA A 47 38.24 -31.91 -6.80
N GLN A 48 37.42 -32.92 -6.48
CA GLN A 48 35.98 -32.82 -6.52
C GLN A 48 35.50 -32.43 -5.13
N LEU A 49 34.68 -31.37 -5.06
CA LEU A 49 33.98 -31.01 -3.84
C LEU A 49 32.85 -32.02 -3.62
N PHE A 50 33.02 -32.84 -2.57
CA PHE A 50 31.94 -33.72 -2.12
C PHE A 50 31.06 -32.97 -1.16
N GLY A 51 29.89 -32.59 -1.63
CA GLY A 51 28.88 -31.88 -0.85
C GLY A 51 27.85 -31.20 -1.78
N ASP A 52 26.65 -31.05 -1.29
CA ASP A 52 25.61 -30.29 -1.99
C ASP A 52 26.14 -28.88 -2.21
N PRO A 53 26.16 -28.32 -3.45
CA PRO A 53 26.59 -26.94 -3.68
C PRO A 53 25.78 -25.90 -2.91
N ASN A 54 24.67 -26.31 -2.28
CA ASN A 54 23.84 -25.49 -1.40
C ASN A 54 24.09 -25.69 0.09
N SER A 55 25.08 -26.49 0.51
CA SER A 55 25.37 -26.67 1.92
C SER A 55 26.02 -25.43 2.52
N ASN A 56 25.25 -24.67 3.27
CA ASN A 56 25.59 -23.77 4.39
C ASN A 56 26.96 -23.04 4.38
N VAL A 57 27.46 -22.66 3.22
CA VAL A 57 28.52 -21.67 3.17
C VAL A 57 27.86 -20.31 3.35
N TYR A 58 27.84 -19.80 4.58
CA TYR A 58 27.45 -18.43 4.86
C TYR A 58 28.40 -17.51 4.06
N ARG A 59 27.90 -16.95 2.98
CA ARG A 59 28.63 -15.89 2.27
C ARG A 59 28.38 -14.61 3.01
N PRO A 60 29.38 -13.99 3.64
CA PRO A 60 29.21 -12.68 4.25
C PRO A 60 28.77 -11.71 3.15
N THR A 61 27.79 -10.88 3.46
CA THR A 61 27.34 -9.80 2.59
C THR A 61 27.83 -8.47 3.14
N ALA A 62 27.96 -8.39 4.46
CA ALA A 62 28.62 -7.30 5.17
C ALA A 62 28.94 -7.69 6.61
N THR A 63 29.80 -6.89 7.23
CA THR A 63 29.99 -6.87 8.70
C THR A 63 29.54 -5.50 9.24
N VAL A 64 28.87 -5.52 10.39
CA VAL A 64 28.40 -4.32 11.09
C VAL A 64 28.99 -4.35 12.49
N ASN A 65 29.95 -3.48 12.77
CA ASN A 65 30.71 -3.48 14.03
C ASN A 65 31.28 -4.88 14.42
N GLY A 66 31.69 -5.66 13.41
CA GLY A 66 32.23 -7.02 13.59
C GLY A 66 31.21 -8.15 13.57
N GLU A 67 29.90 -7.89 13.58
CA GLU A 67 28.85 -8.90 13.38
C GLU A 67 28.52 -9.08 11.91
N ILE A 68 28.25 -10.32 11.48
CA ILE A 68 28.12 -10.70 10.07
C ILE A 68 26.64 -10.72 9.66
N ILE A 69 26.33 -10.09 8.53
CA ILE A 69 25.07 -10.28 7.78
C ILE A 69 25.38 -11.16 6.56
N THR A 70 24.66 -12.26 6.43
CA THR A 70 24.84 -13.23 5.33
C THR A 70 23.82 -13.04 4.23
N ALA A 71 24.12 -13.57 3.03
CA ALA A 71 23.17 -13.64 1.93
C ALA A 71 21.91 -14.43 2.31
N THR A 72 22.06 -15.46 3.17
CA THR A 72 20.94 -16.26 3.70
C THR A 72 20.00 -15.41 4.55
N ASP A 73 20.53 -14.49 5.38
CA ASP A 73 19.70 -13.60 6.19
C ASP A 73 18.84 -12.68 5.30
N VAL A 74 19.44 -12.17 4.21
CA VAL A 74 18.73 -11.37 3.22
C VAL A 74 17.63 -12.19 2.54
N ASP A 75 17.92 -13.41 2.10
CA ASP A 75 16.96 -14.28 1.41
C ASP A 75 15.80 -14.68 2.33
N GLN A 76 16.09 -15.04 3.58
CA GLN A 76 15.07 -15.38 4.56
C GLN A 76 14.19 -14.17 4.91
N ARG A 77 14.75 -12.96 5.00
CA ARG A 77 13.98 -11.74 5.23
C ARG A 77 13.11 -11.37 4.01
N LEU A 78 13.61 -11.56 2.79
CA LEU A 78 12.82 -11.42 1.58
C LEU A 78 11.63 -12.37 1.55
N ALA A 79 11.84 -13.61 2.00
CA ALA A 79 10.75 -14.57 2.11
C ALA A 79 9.67 -14.12 3.11
N LEU A 80 10.05 -13.51 4.25
CA LEU A 80 9.07 -12.92 5.19
C LEU A 80 8.24 -11.81 4.53
N ILE A 81 8.87 -10.95 3.73
CA ILE A 81 8.16 -9.88 3.01
C ILE A 81 7.17 -10.47 2.00
N ARG A 82 7.58 -11.50 1.24
CA ARG A 82 6.68 -12.19 0.29
C ARG A 82 5.48 -12.82 0.99
N ILE A 83 5.70 -13.45 2.14
CA ILE A 83 4.63 -14.00 2.97
C ILE A 83 3.65 -12.88 3.38
N ALA A 84 4.16 -11.76 3.85
CA ALA A 84 3.36 -10.63 4.32
C ALA A 84 2.58 -9.93 3.19
N SER A 85 3.16 -9.85 1.97
CA SER A 85 2.51 -9.23 0.81
C SER A 85 1.51 -10.14 0.10
N GLY A 86 1.49 -11.44 0.41
CA GLY A 86 0.57 -12.42 -0.18
C GLY A 86 0.82 -12.72 -1.67
N GLY A 87 1.99 -12.36 -2.22
CA GLY A 87 2.28 -12.56 -3.63
C GLY A 87 3.76 -12.68 -3.98
N GLU A 88 4.03 -13.04 -5.24
CA GLU A 88 5.39 -13.01 -5.79
C GLU A 88 5.79 -11.58 -6.16
N VAL A 89 7.03 -11.23 -5.84
CA VAL A 89 7.63 -9.96 -6.24
C VAL A 89 8.14 -10.08 -7.68
N PRO A 90 7.78 -9.15 -8.58
CA PRO A 90 8.30 -9.14 -9.94
C PRO A 90 9.84 -9.16 -9.98
N PRO A 91 10.46 -9.92 -10.90
CA PRO A 91 11.92 -10.05 -10.96
C PRO A 91 12.67 -8.72 -11.06
N GLU A 92 12.09 -7.74 -11.75
CA GLU A 92 12.64 -6.39 -11.90
C GLU A 92 12.68 -5.59 -10.59
N GLN A 93 11.80 -5.89 -9.64
CA GLN A 93 11.73 -5.25 -8.33
C GLN A 93 12.56 -5.97 -7.27
N LEU A 94 12.92 -7.23 -7.54
CA LEU A 94 13.59 -8.09 -6.57
C LEU A 94 14.96 -7.52 -6.15
N GLN A 95 15.73 -6.96 -7.09
CA GLN A 95 17.04 -6.38 -6.77
C GLN A 95 16.93 -5.13 -5.88
N GLN A 96 15.98 -4.25 -6.16
CA GLN A 96 15.72 -3.08 -5.30
C GLN A 96 15.29 -3.52 -3.90
N LEU A 97 14.41 -4.52 -3.83
CA LEU A 97 13.95 -5.06 -2.56
C LEU A 97 15.09 -5.71 -1.76
N ARG A 98 16.03 -6.41 -2.42
CA ARG A 98 17.23 -6.95 -1.75
C ARG A 98 18.07 -5.86 -1.09
N VAL A 99 18.31 -4.74 -1.79
CA VAL A 99 19.06 -3.60 -1.24
C VAL A 99 18.32 -2.99 -0.04
N GLN A 100 17.01 -2.84 -0.12
CA GLN A 100 16.20 -2.32 1.00
C GLN A 100 16.24 -3.27 2.20
N VAL A 101 16.04 -4.57 1.97
CA VAL A 101 16.11 -5.60 3.02
C VAL A 101 17.47 -5.63 3.68
N PHE A 102 18.52 -5.55 2.89
CA PHE A 102 19.88 -5.47 3.42
C PHE A 102 20.07 -4.25 4.33
N GLY A 103 19.62 -3.08 3.88
CA GLY A 103 19.63 -1.86 4.71
C GLY A 103 18.84 -2.01 6.02
N GLN A 104 17.69 -2.70 5.98
CA GLN A 104 16.89 -3.00 7.18
C GLN A 104 17.62 -3.95 8.14
N LEU A 105 18.33 -4.96 7.63
CA LEU A 105 19.12 -5.87 8.48
C LEU A 105 20.29 -5.15 9.17
N VAL A 106 20.94 -4.22 8.46
CA VAL A 106 21.98 -3.36 9.05
C VAL A 106 21.37 -2.50 10.18
N ASP A 107 20.24 -1.84 9.92
CA ASP A 107 19.59 -1.00 10.93
C ASP A 107 19.15 -1.83 12.14
N GLU A 108 18.58 -3.02 11.93
CA GLU A 108 18.17 -3.95 12.99
C GLU A 108 19.38 -4.38 13.86
N MET A 109 20.49 -4.72 13.22
CA MET A 109 21.70 -5.09 13.94
C MET A 109 22.24 -3.93 14.79
N LEU A 110 22.28 -2.72 14.23
CA LEU A 110 22.67 -1.51 14.95
C LEU A 110 21.74 -1.20 16.12
N GLN A 111 20.43 -1.39 15.95
CA GLN A 111 19.43 -1.20 17.00
C GLN A 111 19.66 -2.16 18.17
N ILE A 112 19.98 -3.42 17.89
CA ILE A 112 20.28 -4.43 18.92
C ILE A 112 21.59 -4.08 19.64
N GLN A 113 22.64 -3.75 18.90
CA GLN A 113 23.94 -3.38 19.45
C GLN A 113 23.85 -2.14 20.34
N GLU A 114 23.13 -1.12 19.89
CA GLU A 114 22.92 0.12 20.65
C GLU A 114 22.08 -0.12 21.91
N ALA A 115 21.04 -0.97 21.83
CA ALA A 115 20.28 -1.36 23.01
C ALA A 115 21.17 -2.07 24.03
N HIS A 116 21.98 -3.02 23.57
CA HIS A 116 22.94 -3.73 24.43
C HIS A 116 23.99 -2.79 25.07
N ALA A 117 24.54 -1.84 24.29
CA ALA A 117 25.45 -0.82 24.77
C ALA A 117 24.81 0.09 25.85
N ASN A 118 23.51 0.25 25.84
CA ASN A 118 22.71 0.95 26.82
C ASN A 118 22.20 0.02 27.95
N GLU A 119 22.72 -1.19 28.11
CA GLU A 119 22.29 -2.18 29.11
C GLU A 119 20.79 -2.54 29.00
N ILE A 120 20.28 -2.59 27.79
CA ILE A 120 18.90 -2.99 27.46
C ILE A 120 18.94 -4.34 26.78
N ASP A 121 18.63 -5.37 27.54
CA ASP A 121 18.53 -6.73 27.01
C ASP A 121 17.06 -7.12 26.71
N VAL A 122 16.87 -7.92 25.70
CA VAL A 122 15.59 -8.53 25.34
C VAL A 122 15.65 -10.02 25.70
N PRO A 123 14.99 -10.45 26.78
CA PRO A 123 14.95 -11.85 27.16
C PRO A 123 14.30 -12.71 26.07
N ASP A 124 14.82 -13.93 25.88
CA ASP A 124 14.24 -14.88 24.92
C ASP A 124 12.77 -15.23 25.24
N ALA A 125 12.37 -15.14 26.50
CA ALA A 125 10.97 -15.32 26.89
C ALA A 125 10.03 -14.29 26.21
N ASP A 126 10.46 -13.02 26.13
CA ASP A 126 9.67 -11.96 25.50
C ASP A 126 9.63 -12.14 23.98
N ILE A 127 10.76 -12.56 23.38
CA ILE A 127 10.82 -12.86 21.94
C ILE A 127 9.90 -14.04 21.59
N ASN A 128 9.90 -15.09 22.41
CA ASN A 128 9.04 -16.25 22.21
C ASN A 128 7.57 -15.91 22.42
N ALA A 129 7.23 -15.05 23.40
CA ALA A 129 5.88 -14.56 23.60
C ALA A 129 5.39 -13.76 22.37
N GLU A 130 6.24 -12.88 21.82
CA GLU A 130 5.91 -12.12 20.62
C GLU A 130 5.79 -13.02 19.39
N PHE A 131 6.68 -14.01 19.24
CA PHE A 131 6.60 -15.01 18.17
C PHE A 131 5.29 -15.79 18.24
N ALA A 132 4.88 -16.21 19.42
CA ALA A 132 3.59 -16.89 19.62
C ALA A 132 2.40 -15.97 19.31
N ARG A 133 2.49 -14.66 19.61
CA ARG A 133 1.46 -13.68 19.28
C ARG A 133 1.32 -13.52 17.77
N VAL A 134 2.45 -13.42 17.04
CA VAL A 134 2.43 -13.38 15.57
C VAL A 134 1.82 -14.65 14.99
N ALA A 135 2.19 -15.83 15.49
CA ALA A 135 1.60 -17.10 15.06
C ALA A 135 0.08 -17.12 15.28
N ALA A 136 -0.40 -16.64 16.44
CA ALA A 136 -1.81 -16.57 16.76
C ALA A 136 -2.61 -15.67 15.82
N THR A 137 -2.05 -14.57 15.30
CA THR A 137 -2.72 -13.72 14.29
C THR A 137 -3.03 -14.48 13.00
N LEU A 138 -2.21 -15.50 12.69
CA LEU A 138 -2.40 -16.41 11.56
C LEU A 138 -3.21 -17.68 11.95
N ARG A 139 -3.72 -17.73 13.17
CA ARG A 139 -4.44 -18.90 13.74
C ARG A 139 -3.60 -20.18 13.73
N GLN A 140 -2.29 -20.04 14.01
CA GLN A 140 -1.32 -21.14 14.04
C GLN A 140 -0.70 -21.28 15.44
N SER A 141 -0.27 -22.49 15.81
CA SER A 141 0.64 -22.67 16.94
C SER A 141 2.07 -22.21 16.56
N PRO A 142 2.95 -21.93 17.52
CA PRO A 142 4.35 -21.58 17.23
C PRO A 142 5.07 -22.64 16.38
N GLU A 143 4.74 -23.91 16.58
CA GLU A 143 5.32 -25.04 15.81
C GLU A 143 4.81 -25.05 14.37
N GLN A 144 3.50 -24.85 14.17
CA GLN A 144 2.88 -24.75 12.85
C GLN A 144 3.41 -23.52 12.11
N PHE A 145 3.57 -22.40 12.79
CA PHE A 145 4.12 -21.19 12.21
C PHE A 145 5.60 -21.39 11.81
N THR A 146 6.39 -22.08 12.63
CA THR A 146 7.78 -22.45 12.27
C THR A 146 7.83 -23.27 10.98
N GLN A 147 6.97 -24.29 10.86
CA GLN A 147 6.88 -25.10 9.64
C GLN A 147 6.44 -24.28 8.43
N PHE A 148 5.48 -23.38 8.63
CA PHE A 148 5.00 -22.46 7.59
C PHE A 148 6.12 -21.54 7.09
N LEU A 149 6.93 -20.96 7.97
CA LEU A 149 8.09 -20.13 7.61
C LEU A 149 9.10 -20.92 6.77
N VAL A 150 9.46 -22.13 7.20
CA VAL A 150 10.40 -23.00 6.47
C VAL A 150 9.87 -23.37 5.09
N ALA A 151 8.59 -23.76 4.99
CA ALA A 151 7.96 -24.10 3.72
C ALA A 151 7.93 -22.93 2.71
N ASN A 152 8.01 -21.70 3.21
CA ASN A 152 8.03 -20.48 2.37
C ASN A 152 9.43 -19.87 2.22
N GLY A 153 10.50 -20.59 2.58
CA GLY A 153 11.89 -20.19 2.35
C GLY A 153 12.46 -19.21 3.41
N SER A 154 11.80 -19.10 4.58
CA SER A 154 12.29 -18.33 5.72
C SER A 154 12.62 -19.25 6.90
N SER A 155 12.85 -18.70 8.09
CA SER A 155 13.13 -19.44 9.30
C SER A 155 12.53 -18.78 10.54
N ALA A 156 12.32 -19.59 11.59
CA ALA A 156 11.93 -19.07 12.88
C ALA A 156 13.03 -18.20 13.53
N SER A 157 14.31 -18.47 13.22
CA SER A 157 15.44 -17.67 13.69
C SER A 157 15.43 -16.26 13.08
N SER A 158 15.22 -16.17 11.75
CA SER A 158 15.11 -14.87 11.07
C SER A 158 13.95 -14.03 11.63
N MET A 159 12.80 -14.66 11.88
CA MET A 159 11.65 -13.97 12.49
C MET A 159 11.94 -13.54 13.93
N ARG A 160 12.53 -14.41 14.76
CA ARG A 160 12.90 -14.06 16.14
C ARG A 160 13.95 -12.94 16.19
N GLN A 161 14.88 -12.92 15.25
CA GLN A 161 15.88 -11.86 15.16
C GLN A 161 15.21 -10.51 14.86
N GLN A 162 14.26 -10.48 13.93
CA GLN A 162 13.46 -9.28 13.65
C GLN A 162 12.67 -8.82 14.89
N LEU A 163 12.05 -9.76 15.60
CA LEU A 163 11.32 -9.42 16.83
C LEU A 163 12.25 -8.90 17.92
N ARG A 164 13.46 -9.48 18.05
CA ARG A 164 14.49 -8.97 18.98
C ARG A 164 14.87 -7.55 18.65
N GLY A 165 15.15 -7.23 17.38
CA GLY A 165 15.47 -5.87 16.93
C GLY A 165 14.37 -4.88 17.24
N ASN A 166 13.12 -5.23 16.92
CA ASN A 166 11.96 -4.39 17.21
C ASN A 166 11.78 -4.12 18.71
N LEU A 167 11.87 -5.17 19.54
CA LEU A 167 11.73 -5.03 20.99
C LEU A 167 12.90 -4.24 21.62
N ALA A 168 14.12 -4.50 21.17
CA ALA A 168 15.30 -3.76 21.59
C ALA A 168 15.16 -2.27 21.28
N TRP A 169 14.78 -1.95 20.04
CA TRP A 169 14.57 -0.57 19.61
C TRP A 169 13.46 0.13 20.37
N GLN A 170 12.31 -0.51 20.56
CA GLN A 170 11.22 0.04 21.37
C GLN A 170 11.65 0.37 22.80
N ARG A 171 12.37 -0.54 23.47
CA ARG A 171 12.86 -0.31 24.82
C ARG A 171 13.89 0.82 24.89
N LEU A 172 14.77 0.86 23.90
CA LEU A 172 15.77 1.92 23.78
C LEU A 172 15.13 3.28 23.62
N LEU A 173 14.13 3.39 22.73
CA LEU A 173 13.37 4.64 22.54
C LEU A 173 12.59 5.04 23.78
N ALA A 174 11.94 4.11 24.45
CA ALA A 174 11.21 4.37 25.68
C ALA A 174 12.13 4.92 26.79
N ARG A 175 13.37 4.48 26.84
CA ARG A 175 14.36 4.95 27.84
C ARG A 175 15.04 6.26 27.43
N ASN A 176 15.48 6.36 26.16
CA ASN A 176 16.40 7.42 25.72
C ASN A 176 15.70 8.54 24.93
N VAL A 177 14.47 8.35 24.47
CA VAL A 177 13.77 9.30 23.61
C VAL A 177 12.46 9.82 24.22
N ASP A 178 11.62 8.92 24.69
CA ASP A 178 10.28 9.26 25.22
C ASP A 178 10.30 10.32 26.35
N PRO A 179 11.21 10.26 27.35
CA PRO A 179 11.25 11.23 28.42
C PRO A 179 11.50 12.69 27.96
N TYR A 180 12.02 12.84 26.74
CA TYR A 180 12.36 14.15 26.16
C TYR A 180 11.37 14.60 25.07
N THR A 181 10.21 13.94 24.93
CA THR A 181 9.20 14.23 23.92
C THR A 181 7.91 14.78 24.51
N ASN A 182 7.99 15.44 25.65
CA ASN A 182 6.82 16.02 26.32
C ASN A 182 6.02 16.93 25.38
N VAL A 183 4.71 16.80 25.44
CA VAL A 183 3.73 17.62 24.71
C VAL A 183 3.05 18.55 25.73
N SER A 184 3.05 19.85 25.48
CA SER A 184 2.38 20.79 26.37
C SER A 184 0.88 20.84 26.13
N GLN A 185 0.11 21.22 27.14
CA GLN A 185 -1.34 21.37 27.00
C GLN A 185 -1.71 22.47 26.00
N GLU A 186 -0.92 23.55 25.96
CA GLU A 186 -1.11 24.66 25.03
C GLU A 186 -0.96 24.19 23.57
N GLU A 187 0.00 23.31 23.32
CA GLU A 187 0.22 22.76 21.98
C GLU A 187 -0.91 21.83 21.55
N VAL A 188 -1.41 21.00 22.47
CA VAL A 188 -2.57 20.15 22.22
C VAL A 188 -3.80 21.01 21.95
N GLN A 189 -4.02 22.06 22.78
CA GLN A 189 -5.14 22.97 22.60
C GLN A 189 -5.09 23.71 21.27
N ALA A 190 -3.92 24.23 20.89
CA ALA A 190 -3.72 24.90 19.60
C ALA A 190 -3.98 23.94 18.41
N MET A 191 -3.60 22.66 18.52
CA MET A 191 -3.92 21.66 17.52
C MET A 191 -5.41 21.38 17.44
N LEU A 192 -6.10 21.25 18.57
CA LEU A 192 -7.56 21.06 18.62
C LEU A 192 -8.31 22.23 18.00
N GLU A 193 -7.94 23.47 18.35
CA GLU A 193 -8.52 24.68 17.75
C GLU A 193 -8.30 24.73 16.25
N ARG A 194 -7.12 24.34 15.79
CA ARG A 194 -6.80 24.21 14.37
C ARG A 194 -7.67 23.17 13.68
N LEU A 195 -7.85 22.00 14.27
CA LEU A 195 -8.72 20.94 13.75
C LEU A 195 -10.18 21.40 13.71
N GLN A 196 -10.65 22.09 14.76
CA GLN A 196 -12.00 22.63 14.81
C GLN A 196 -12.25 23.73 13.75
N SER A 197 -11.28 24.64 13.57
CA SER A 197 -11.36 25.68 12.53
C SER A 197 -11.34 25.11 11.11
N GLN A 198 -10.85 23.90 10.95
CA GLN A 198 -10.79 23.19 9.67
C GLN A 198 -12.03 22.31 9.43
N ARG A 199 -12.89 22.12 10.44
CA ARG A 199 -14.08 21.28 10.32
C ARG A 199 -14.98 21.75 9.18
N GLY A 200 -15.37 20.84 8.31
CA GLY A 200 -16.22 21.10 7.17
C GLY A 200 -15.52 21.73 5.95
N LEU A 201 -14.24 22.11 6.07
CA LEU A 201 -13.45 22.52 4.91
C LEU A 201 -13.22 21.34 3.97
N GLU A 202 -13.25 21.63 2.68
CA GLU A 202 -13.01 20.63 1.67
C GLU A 202 -11.52 20.40 1.47
N GLU A 203 -11.12 19.13 1.41
CA GLU A 203 -9.80 18.66 1.02
C GLU A 203 -9.93 17.76 -0.21
N TYR A 204 -8.95 17.87 -1.07
CA TYR A 204 -8.86 17.21 -2.36
C TYR A 204 -7.61 16.37 -2.42
N ARG A 205 -7.75 15.12 -2.81
CA ARG A 205 -6.60 14.26 -3.13
C ARG A 205 -6.44 14.25 -4.63
N ILE A 206 -5.32 14.80 -5.10
CA ILE A 206 -5.09 15.06 -6.52
C ILE A 206 -3.84 14.33 -6.96
N GLY A 207 -3.93 13.63 -8.09
CA GLY A 207 -2.79 13.16 -8.85
C GLY A 207 -2.35 14.19 -9.87
N GLU A 208 -1.04 14.36 -10.07
CA GLU A 208 -0.45 15.29 -11.02
C GLU A 208 0.57 14.59 -11.93
N ILE A 209 0.46 14.85 -13.24
CA ILE A 209 1.54 14.61 -14.20
C ILE A 209 2.02 15.98 -14.68
N TYR A 210 3.18 16.40 -14.23
CA TYR A 210 3.77 17.68 -14.57
C TYR A 210 4.77 17.54 -15.70
N LEU A 211 4.62 18.39 -16.72
CA LEU A 211 5.48 18.45 -17.90
C LEU A 211 6.06 19.86 -18.01
N ARG A 212 7.37 19.97 -17.92
CA ARG A 212 8.06 21.26 -18.02
C ARG A 212 7.95 21.85 -19.41
N THR A 213 7.78 23.16 -19.48
CA THR A 213 7.75 23.90 -20.74
C THR A 213 8.82 25.00 -20.77
N THR A 214 9.29 25.30 -21.98
CA THR A 214 9.98 26.53 -22.31
C THR A 214 9.15 27.27 -23.38
N PRO A 215 9.40 28.57 -23.64
CA PRO A 215 8.66 29.29 -24.66
C PRO A 215 8.65 28.59 -26.02
N GLU A 216 9.73 27.86 -26.35
CA GLU A 216 9.90 27.15 -27.63
C GLU A 216 9.16 25.80 -27.64
N THR A 217 8.93 25.19 -26.47
CA THR A 217 8.40 23.83 -26.37
C THR A 217 6.91 23.74 -25.98
N ILE A 218 6.27 24.85 -25.63
CA ILE A 218 4.89 24.91 -25.13
C ILE A 218 3.93 24.11 -26.03
N ALA A 219 3.96 24.33 -27.35
CA ALA A 219 3.04 23.66 -28.26
C ALA A 219 3.27 22.14 -28.32
N ALA A 220 4.54 21.72 -28.36
CA ALA A 220 4.91 20.29 -28.41
C ALA A 220 4.56 19.58 -27.11
N VAL A 221 4.77 20.23 -25.95
CA VAL A 221 4.41 19.68 -24.64
C VAL A 221 2.91 19.59 -24.47
N ALA A 222 2.14 20.59 -24.91
CA ALA A 222 0.68 20.55 -24.91
C ALA A 222 0.14 19.38 -25.74
N GLU A 223 0.73 19.11 -26.93
CA GLU A 223 0.34 17.98 -27.76
C GLU A 223 0.72 16.64 -27.10
N ASN A 224 1.88 16.58 -26.44
CA ASN A 224 2.27 15.39 -25.67
C ASN A 224 1.32 15.14 -24.51
N ALA A 225 0.94 16.18 -23.77
CA ALA A 225 -0.03 16.09 -22.69
C ALA A 225 -1.39 15.53 -23.18
N ARG A 226 -1.89 16.00 -24.35
CA ARG A 226 -3.13 15.47 -24.93
C ARG A 226 -3.02 13.99 -25.28
N ARG A 227 -1.88 13.54 -25.85
CA ARG A 227 -1.64 12.11 -26.14
C ARG A 227 -1.62 11.26 -24.86
N ILE A 228 -0.99 11.75 -23.81
CA ILE A 228 -1.00 11.09 -22.49
C ILE A 228 -2.45 10.98 -21.99
N MET A 229 -3.23 12.06 -22.02
CA MET A 229 -4.64 12.06 -21.63
C MET A 229 -5.48 11.09 -22.46
N GLN A 230 -5.24 11.00 -23.76
CA GLN A 230 -5.92 10.03 -24.62
C GLN A 230 -5.61 8.60 -24.18
N SER A 231 -4.34 8.25 -23.96
CA SER A 231 -3.94 6.92 -23.50
C SER A 231 -4.54 6.56 -22.14
N LEU A 232 -4.66 7.54 -21.25
CA LEU A 232 -5.33 7.39 -19.95
C LEU A 232 -6.84 7.16 -20.12
N GLY A 233 -7.49 7.91 -21.03
CA GLY A 233 -8.91 7.77 -21.36
C GLY A 233 -9.24 6.40 -21.97
N GLU A 234 -8.37 5.89 -22.83
CA GLU A 234 -8.45 4.55 -23.42
C GLU A 234 -8.08 3.41 -22.44
N ARG A 235 -7.65 3.77 -21.22
CA ARG A 235 -7.19 2.84 -20.18
C ARG A 235 -6.04 1.92 -20.63
N SER A 236 -5.24 2.35 -21.60
CA SER A 236 -4.06 1.63 -22.08
C SER A 236 -2.88 1.75 -21.12
N VAL A 237 -2.91 2.73 -20.22
CA VAL A 237 -1.93 2.98 -19.16
C VAL A 237 -2.67 3.49 -17.92
N THR A 238 -2.16 3.18 -16.72
CA THR A 238 -2.70 3.76 -15.48
C THR A 238 -2.13 5.17 -15.26
N PHE A 239 -2.83 6.00 -14.49
CA PHE A 239 -2.33 7.34 -14.15
C PHE A 239 -1.00 7.27 -13.41
N GLN A 240 -0.84 6.32 -12.51
CA GLN A 240 0.37 6.11 -11.73
C GLN A 240 1.56 5.73 -12.62
N ASP A 241 1.36 4.82 -13.57
CA ASP A 241 2.41 4.45 -14.53
C ASP A 241 2.78 5.62 -15.45
N ALA A 242 1.78 6.38 -15.90
CA ALA A 242 2.00 7.57 -16.71
C ALA A 242 2.76 8.65 -15.93
N ALA A 243 2.41 8.87 -14.65
CA ALA A 243 3.13 9.79 -13.77
C ALA A 243 4.59 9.36 -13.59
N GLY A 244 4.83 8.08 -13.32
CA GLY A 244 6.19 7.55 -13.17
C GLY A 244 7.06 7.65 -14.44
N ARG A 245 6.44 7.65 -15.62
CA ARG A 245 7.15 7.69 -16.91
C ARG A 245 7.34 9.10 -17.46
N PHE A 246 6.38 9.98 -17.27
CA PHE A 246 6.31 11.24 -17.98
C PHE A 246 6.38 12.47 -17.07
N SER A 247 6.04 12.32 -15.77
CA SER A 247 6.04 13.46 -14.87
C SER A 247 7.46 13.85 -14.46
N GLU A 248 7.74 15.14 -14.54
CA GLU A 248 8.97 15.74 -14.05
C GLU A 248 8.83 16.32 -12.63
N ALA A 249 7.67 16.10 -11.99
CA ALA A 249 7.45 16.50 -10.60
C ALA A 249 8.11 15.50 -9.64
N SER A 250 8.41 15.97 -8.41
CA SER A 250 8.90 15.09 -7.33
C SER A 250 7.89 14.01 -6.93
N SER A 251 6.59 14.25 -7.16
CA SER A 251 5.51 13.30 -6.94
C SER A 251 5.49 12.12 -7.93
N ALA A 252 6.27 12.17 -9.02
CA ALA A 252 6.36 11.08 -10.00
C ALA A 252 6.68 9.73 -9.34
N ALA A 253 7.61 9.72 -8.38
CA ALA A 253 8.00 8.51 -7.63
C ALA A 253 6.85 7.92 -6.80
N SER A 254 5.83 8.72 -6.46
CA SER A 254 4.60 8.32 -5.73
C SER A 254 3.42 8.14 -6.69
N GLY A 255 3.66 7.92 -7.99
CA GLY A 255 2.61 7.81 -8.99
C GLY A 255 1.83 9.11 -9.23
N GLY A 256 2.45 10.25 -8.95
CA GLY A 256 1.87 11.58 -9.10
C GLY A 256 0.97 12.04 -7.96
N ASP A 257 0.73 11.23 -6.93
CA ASP A 257 -0.17 11.58 -5.81
C ASP A 257 0.42 12.72 -4.96
N LEU A 258 -0.27 13.86 -4.92
CA LEU A 258 0.06 15.04 -4.10
C LEU A 258 -0.44 14.91 -2.65
N GLY A 259 -1.19 13.86 -2.34
CA GLY A 259 -1.85 13.69 -1.05
C GLY A 259 -3.08 14.60 -0.88
N TRP A 260 -3.56 14.70 0.36
CA TRP A 260 -4.68 15.57 0.71
C TRP A 260 -4.24 17.02 0.84
N LEU A 261 -4.85 17.91 0.07
CA LEU A 261 -4.53 19.35 0.04
C LEU A 261 -5.79 20.17 -0.16
N ARG A 262 -5.69 21.46 0.14
CA ARG A 262 -6.76 22.44 -0.14
C ARG A 262 -6.48 23.15 -1.46
N LEU A 263 -7.53 23.61 -2.12
CA LEU A 263 -7.39 24.37 -3.36
C LEU A 263 -6.50 25.61 -3.20
N THR A 264 -6.48 26.22 -2.01
CA THR A 264 -5.61 27.36 -1.69
C THR A 264 -4.12 27.06 -1.69
N GLN A 265 -3.75 25.79 -1.70
CA GLN A 265 -2.35 25.33 -1.76
C GLN A 265 -1.89 25.05 -3.20
N LEU A 266 -2.80 25.09 -4.16
CA LEU A 266 -2.55 24.92 -5.59
C LEU A 266 -2.38 26.27 -6.29
N PRO A 267 -1.64 26.31 -7.41
CA PRO A 267 -1.71 27.41 -8.37
C PRO A 267 -3.17 27.65 -8.82
N ALA A 268 -3.51 28.91 -9.09
CA ALA A 268 -4.91 29.29 -9.35
C ALA A 268 -5.57 28.50 -10.48
N SER A 269 -4.85 28.26 -11.60
CA SER A 269 -5.34 27.48 -12.73
C SER A 269 -5.64 26.01 -12.38
N MET A 270 -4.75 25.40 -11.58
CA MET A 270 -4.95 24.05 -11.09
C MET A 270 -6.10 23.97 -10.07
N ALA A 271 -6.23 24.96 -9.19
CA ALA A 271 -7.31 25.06 -8.22
C ALA A 271 -8.67 25.16 -8.89
N GLU A 272 -8.78 26.01 -9.93
CA GLU A 272 -10.01 26.18 -10.72
C GLU A 272 -10.39 24.86 -11.43
N ALA A 273 -9.43 24.21 -12.07
CA ALA A 273 -9.65 22.92 -12.72
C ALA A 273 -10.09 21.86 -11.69
N ALA A 274 -9.37 21.74 -10.56
CA ALA A 274 -9.67 20.75 -9.52
C ALA A 274 -11.04 20.98 -8.86
N GLN A 275 -11.47 22.22 -8.70
CA GLN A 275 -12.78 22.56 -8.11
C GLN A 275 -13.95 22.00 -8.94
N ALA A 276 -13.80 22.01 -10.28
CA ALA A 276 -14.83 21.53 -11.20
C ALA A 276 -14.85 20.00 -11.38
N MET A 277 -13.83 19.29 -10.87
CA MET A 277 -13.69 17.84 -11.08
C MET A 277 -14.42 17.05 -10.00
N GLU A 278 -14.95 15.89 -10.39
CA GLU A 278 -15.42 14.85 -9.46
C GLU A 278 -14.40 13.70 -9.33
N PRO A 279 -14.45 12.90 -8.24
CA PRO A 279 -13.57 11.74 -8.08
C PRO A 279 -13.57 10.83 -9.30
N GLY A 280 -12.37 10.47 -9.77
CA GLY A 280 -12.14 9.70 -10.99
C GLY A 280 -12.06 10.52 -12.28
N GLN A 281 -12.35 11.82 -12.26
CA GLN A 281 -12.21 12.69 -13.42
C GLN A 281 -10.78 13.21 -13.60
N MET A 282 -10.43 13.45 -14.85
CA MET A 282 -9.16 14.05 -15.25
C MET A 282 -9.39 15.42 -15.89
N ALA A 283 -8.49 16.34 -15.67
CA ALA A 283 -8.44 17.64 -16.34
C ALA A 283 -7.03 17.92 -16.86
N GLY A 284 -6.97 18.57 -18.02
CA GLY A 284 -5.67 18.95 -18.59
C GLY A 284 -5.71 19.12 -20.12
N PRO A 285 -4.59 19.53 -20.68
CA PRO A 285 -3.46 20.13 -20.00
C PRO A 285 -3.84 21.46 -19.33
N VAL A 286 -3.50 21.62 -18.05
CA VAL A 286 -3.70 22.84 -17.26
C VAL A 286 -2.37 23.58 -17.16
N GLU A 287 -2.36 24.87 -17.38
CA GLU A 287 -1.16 25.68 -17.19
C GLU A 287 -0.74 25.68 -15.71
N SER A 288 0.52 25.43 -15.47
CA SER A 288 1.12 25.42 -14.15
C SER A 288 2.47 26.17 -14.15
N PRO A 289 2.99 26.61 -13.02
CA PRO A 289 4.24 27.34 -12.98
C PRO A 289 5.40 26.58 -13.65
N GLY A 290 5.91 27.12 -14.75
CA GLY A 290 7.01 26.52 -15.52
C GLY A 290 6.65 25.32 -16.37
N GLY A 291 5.35 25.01 -16.56
CA GLY A 291 4.94 23.84 -17.31
C GLY A 291 3.45 23.69 -17.51
N MET A 292 3.04 22.45 -17.77
CA MET A 292 1.66 22.02 -17.89
C MET A 292 1.44 20.80 -17.02
N SER A 293 0.27 20.70 -16.39
CA SER A 293 -0.11 19.58 -15.56
C SER A 293 -1.35 18.88 -16.12
N ILE A 294 -1.38 17.56 -16.01
CA ILE A 294 -2.58 16.73 -16.13
C ILE A 294 -2.98 16.36 -14.71
N LEU A 295 -4.21 16.65 -14.34
CA LEU A 295 -4.75 16.42 -13.02
C LEU A 295 -5.71 15.22 -13.02
N LEU A 296 -5.64 14.42 -11.99
CA LEU A 296 -6.62 13.38 -11.67
C LEU A 296 -7.23 13.69 -10.30
N MET A 297 -8.54 13.83 -10.21
CA MET A 297 -9.22 13.86 -8.92
C MET A 297 -9.29 12.45 -8.36
N ILE A 298 -8.43 12.15 -7.38
CA ILE A 298 -8.42 10.83 -6.74
C ILE A 298 -9.61 10.73 -5.78
N ASP A 299 -9.77 11.74 -4.91
CA ASP A 299 -10.89 11.79 -3.96
C ASP A 299 -11.14 13.22 -3.43
N LYS A 300 -12.31 13.44 -2.82
CA LYS A 300 -12.71 14.66 -2.11
C LYS A 300 -13.23 14.29 -0.74
N ARG A 301 -12.95 15.10 0.28
CA ARG A 301 -13.52 14.91 1.61
C ARG A 301 -13.77 16.24 2.29
N ARG A 302 -14.60 16.23 3.33
CA ARG A 302 -14.73 17.35 4.28
C ARG A 302 -14.07 16.96 5.59
N VAL A 303 -13.21 17.83 6.09
CA VAL A 303 -12.46 17.60 7.33
C VAL A 303 -13.41 17.42 8.50
N LEU A 304 -13.23 16.39 9.31
CA LEU A 304 -14.02 16.09 10.51
C LEU A 304 -15.55 16.12 10.29
N THR A 305 -16.01 15.69 9.13
CA THR A 305 -17.41 15.41 8.85
C THR A 305 -17.56 13.97 8.37
N ALA A 306 -18.70 13.35 8.69
CA ALA A 306 -19.00 12.04 8.13
C ALA A 306 -19.14 12.15 6.62
N ASP A 307 -18.42 11.31 5.88
CA ASP A 307 -18.60 11.19 4.44
C ASP A 307 -19.67 10.12 4.18
N PRO A 308 -20.78 10.45 3.53
CA PRO A 308 -21.81 9.46 3.19
C PRO A 308 -21.27 8.27 2.40
N ARG A 309 -20.15 8.44 1.68
CA ARG A 309 -19.49 7.36 0.93
C ARG A 309 -18.77 6.35 1.83
N ASP A 310 -18.58 6.66 3.11
CA ASP A 310 -18.08 5.73 4.13
C ASP A 310 -19.19 4.82 4.68
N ALA A 311 -20.43 4.98 4.22
CA ALA A 311 -21.52 4.10 4.60
C ALA A 311 -21.20 2.66 4.22
N ILE A 312 -21.47 1.75 5.16
CA ILE A 312 -21.33 0.31 4.94
C ILE A 312 -22.66 -0.22 4.42
N LEU A 313 -22.62 -0.89 3.30
CA LEU A 313 -23.78 -1.40 2.58
C LEU A 313 -23.85 -2.92 2.65
N SER A 314 -25.08 -3.44 2.78
CA SER A 314 -25.44 -4.82 2.47
C SER A 314 -26.14 -4.83 1.12
N LEU A 315 -25.60 -5.54 0.15
CA LEU A 315 -26.09 -5.56 -1.23
C LEU A 315 -26.39 -6.98 -1.70
N LYS A 316 -27.44 -7.12 -2.50
CA LYS A 316 -27.66 -8.29 -3.34
C LYS A 316 -27.47 -7.89 -4.80
N GLN A 317 -26.58 -8.57 -5.51
CA GLN A 317 -26.44 -8.45 -6.95
C GLN A 317 -27.26 -9.56 -7.62
N VAL A 318 -28.16 -9.18 -8.49
CA VAL A 318 -28.90 -10.08 -9.36
C VAL A 318 -28.32 -9.97 -10.76
N SER A 319 -27.81 -11.05 -11.33
CA SER A 319 -27.08 -11.07 -12.60
C SER A 319 -27.68 -12.07 -13.58
N LEU A 320 -27.92 -11.64 -14.80
CA LEU A 320 -28.30 -12.50 -15.91
C LEU A 320 -27.18 -12.53 -16.94
N THR A 321 -26.47 -13.65 -17.02
CA THR A 321 -25.39 -13.87 -17.98
C THR A 321 -25.94 -14.33 -19.30
N PHE A 322 -25.48 -13.79 -20.42
CA PHE A 322 -25.87 -14.23 -21.74
C PHE A 322 -25.00 -15.39 -22.21
N ALA A 323 -25.64 -16.36 -22.89
CA ALA A 323 -24.91 -17.47 -23.48
C ALA A 323 -23.96 -17.00 -24.60
N ALA A 324 -22.82 -17.65 -24.75
CA ALA A 324 -21.90 -17.34 -25.84
C ALA A 324 -22.61 -17.49 -27.21
N GLY A 325 -22.44 -16.47 -28.07
CA GLY A 325 -23.09 -16.44 -29.37
C GLY A 325 -24.52 -15.86 -29.36
N THR A 326 -25.00 -15.31 -28.25
CA THR A 326 -26.28 -14.59 -28.20
C THR A 326 -26.22 -13.37 -29.13
N THR A 327 -27.19 -13.28 -30.06
CA THR A 327 -27.31 -12.13 -30.97
C THR A 327 -27.71 -10.86 -30.20
N SER A 328 -27.30 -9.69 -30.69
CA SER A 328 -27.63 -8.39 -30.05
C SER A 328 -29.13 -8.17 -29.89
N ALA A 329 -29.94 -8.63 -30.85
CA ALA A 329 -31.39 -8.55 -30.75
C ALA A 329 -31.94 -9.38 -29.60
N ARG A 330 -31.43 -10.62 -29.43
CA ARG A 330 -31.83 -11.51 -28.34
C ARG A 330 -31.29 -11.02 -26.97
N ALA A 331 -30.09 -10.48 -26.93
CA ALA A 331 -29.52 -9.87 -25.71
C ALA A 331 -30.39 -8.69 -25.24
N ASN A 332 -30.84 -7.82 -26.17
CA ASN A 332 -31.71 -6.70 -25.86
C ASN A 332 -33.10 -7.15 -25.36
N GLU A 333 -33.65 -8.19 -25.93
CA GLU A 333 -34.91 -8.78 -25.47
C GLU A 333 -34.79 -9.33 -24.04
N LEU A 334 -33.73 -10.10 -23.77
CA LEU A 334 -33.45 -10.66 -22.43
C LEU A 334 -33.21 -9.54 -21.42
N ALA A 335 -32.45 -8.52 -21.78
CA ALA A 335 -32.18 -7.36 -20.91
C ALA A 335 -33.47 -6.57 -20.62
N GLY A 336 -34.34 -6.38 -21.62
CA GLY A 336 -35.63 -5.72 -21.44
C GLY A 336 -36.57 -6.50 -20.50
N ASN A 337 -36.64 -7.82 -20.64
CA ASN A 337 -37.40 -8.68 -19.75
C ASN A 337 -36.81 -8.66 -18.32
N PHE A 338 -35.49 -8.76 -18.21
CA PHE A 338 -34.76 -8.67 -16.92
C PHE A 338 -35.06 -7.32 -16.24
N GLN A 339 -34.96 -6.21 -16.96
CA GLN A 339 -35.25 -4.87 -16.43
C GLN A 339 -36.70 -4.75 -15.94
N ALA A 340 -37.65 -5.23 -16.72
CA ALA A 340 -39.08 -5.17 -16.37
C ALA A 340 -39.38 -5.96 -15.09
N ARG A 341 -38.78 -7.14 -14.96
CA ARG A 341 -39.01 -8.04 -13.80
C ARG A 341 -38.26 -7.56 -12.55
N THR A 342 -37.02 -7.08 -12.68
CA THR A 342 -36.24 -6.59 -11.54
C THR A 342 -36.79 -5.30 -10.93
N ARG A 343 -37.56 -4.50 -11.69
CA ARG A 343 -38.30 -3.36 -11.13
C ARG A 343 -39.39 -3.77 -10.13
N ALA A 344 -39.89 -5.01 -10.20
CA ALA A 344 -40.85 -5.53 -9.25
C ALA A 344 -40.24 -6.05 -7.95
N ILE A 345 -38.92 -6.01 -7.80
CA ILE A 345 -38.24 -6.33 -6.56
C ILE A 345 -38.64 -5.28 -5.50
N ALA A 346 -39.35 -5.71 -4.47
CA ALA A 346 -39.80 -4.88 -3.37
C ALA A 346 -39.09 -5.28 -2.08
N GLY A 347 -37.75 -5.31 -2.10
CA GLY A 347 -36.91 -5.68 -0.97
C GLY A 347 -36.09 -6.94 -1.20
N CYS A 348 -35.15 -7.19 -0.30
CA CYS A 348 -34.13 -8.23 -0.45
C CYS A 348 -34.67 -9.66 -0.44
N GLY A 349 -35.81 -9.89 0.22
CA GLY A 349 -36.44 -11.22 0.25
C GLY A 349 -37.06 -11.59 -1.10
N SER A 350 -37.58 -10.62 -1.86
CA SER A 350 -38.17 -10.87 -3.17
C SER A 350 -37.12 -11.01 -4.30
N ALA A 351 -35.91 -10.54 -4.07
CA ALA A 351 -34.84 -10.60 -5.08
C ALA A 351 -34.51 -12.04 -5.47
N ASP A 352 -34.41 -12.95 -4.50
CA ASP A 352 -34.10 -14.36 -4.75
C ASP A 352 -35.20 -15.05 -5.56
N GLN A 353 -36.48 -14.75 -5.27
CA GLN A 353 -37.63 -15.32 -5.98
C GLN A 353 -37.69 -14.84 -7.43
N ILE A 354 -37.48 -13.53 -7.65
CA ILE A 354 -37.50 -12.94 -9.00
C ILE A 354 -36.30 -13.43 -9.81
N ALA A 355 -35.12 -13.53 -9.18
CA ALA A 355 -33.94 -14.10 -9.81
C ALA A 355 -34.15 -15.55 -10.27
N ALA A 356 -34.75 -16.40 -9.41
CA ALA A 356 -35.07 -17.78 -9.75
C ALA A 356 -36.02 -17.88 -10.95
N GLN A 357 -37.03 -17.00 -11.04
CA GLN A 357 -37.96 -16.94 -12.19
C GLN A 357 -37.26 -16.51 -13.48
N LEU A 358 -36.18 -15.74 -13.39
CA LEU A 358 -35.41 -15.24 -14.54
C LEU A 358 -34.22 -16.15 -14.89
N GLY A 359 -33.96 -17.21 -14.11
CA GLY A 359 -32.72 -17.98 -14.23
C GLY A 359 -31.47 -17.14 -13.97
N ALA A 360 -31.60 -16.08 -13.17
CA ALA A 360 -30.53 -15.17 -12.81
C ALA A 360 -29.79 -15.63 -11.55
N GLU A 361 -28.52 -15.33 -11.45
CA GLU A 361 -27.69 -15.61 -10.28
C GLU A 361 -27.84 -14.50 -9.23
N VAL A 362 -27.81 -14.86 -7.95
CA VAL A 362 -27.84 -13.91 -6.84
C VAL A 362 -26.55 -14.05 -6.02
N ILE A 363 -25.85 -12.94 -5.85
CA ILE A 363 -24.68 -12.83 -4.98
C ILE A 363 -25.00 -11.83 -3.88
N SER A 364 -24.98 -12.29 -2.62
CA SER A 364 -25.13 -11.42 -1.45
C SER A 364 -23.77 -11.03 -0.90
N ARG A 365 -23.61 -9.76 -0.58
CA ARG A 365 -22.41 -9.22 0.07
C ARG A 365 -22.82 -8.22 1.14
N ASP A 366 -22.28 -8.43 2.32
CA ASP A 366 -22.38 -7.53 3.46
C ASP A 366 -21.04 -6.82 3.66
N GLN A 367 -21.05 -5.74 4.43
CA GLN A 367 -19.84 -4.97 4.80
C GLN A 367 -19.08 -4.37 3.60
N ILE A 368 -19.81 -3.90 2.58
CA ILE A 368 -19.22 -3.18 1.44
C ILE A 368 -19.20 -1.69 1.75
N ALA A 369 -18.02 -1.07 1.80
CA ALA A 369 -17.97 0.39 1.86
C ALA A 369 -18.46 0.97 0.53
N MET A 370 -19.34 1.97 0.58
CA MET A 370 -19.89 2.60 -0.63
C MET A 370 -18.79 3.14 -1.55
N ARG A 371 -17.70 3.68 -0.97
CA ARG A 371 -16.55 4.20 -1.72
C ARG A 371 -15.78 3.14 -2.51
N ASP A 372 -15.89 1.85 -2.13
CA ASP A 372 -15.23 0.74 -2.83
C ASP A 372 -16.00 0.31 -4.11
N LEU A 373 -17.20 0.83 -4.28
CA LEU A 373 -17.99 0.60 -5.49
C LEU A 373 -17.54 1.53 -6.62
N PRO A 374 -17.73 1.12 -7.89
CA PRO A 374 -17.49 1.99 -9.03
C PRO A 374 -18.24 3.33 -8.91
N PRO A 375 -17.62 4.49 -9.21
CA PRO A 375 -18.20 5.81 -9.03
C PRO A 375 -19.63 5.99 -9.60
N PRO A 376 -19.99 5.43 -10.78
CA PRO A 376 -21.35 5.55 -11.30
C PRO A 376 -22.43 4.88 -10.46
N LEU A 377 -22.06 3.94 -9.56
CA LEU A 377 -22.99 3.25 -8.67
C LEU A 377 -23.12 3.94 -7.30
N GLN A 378 -22.14 4.73 -6.90
CA GLN A 378 -22.13 5.39 -5.60
C GLN A 378 -23.26 6.41 -5.46
N ALA A 379 -23.43 7.30 -6.43
CA ALA A 379 -24.44 8.36 -6.39
C ALA A 379 -25.90 7.81 -6.34
N PRO A 380 -26.30 6.85 -7.21
CA PRO A 380 -27.61 6.21 -7.09
C PRO A 380 -27.81 5.51 -5.73
N LEU A 381 -26.84 4.69 -5.30
CA LEU A 381 -26.92 3.99 -4.01
C LEU A 381 -27.00 4.95 -2.83
N GLY A 382 -26.38 6.13 -2.91
CA GLY A 382 -26.43 7.16 -1.87
C GLY A 382 -27.84 7.68 -1.60
N THR A 383 -28.70 7.75 -2.62
CA THR A 383 -30.06 8.29 -2.55
C THR A 383 -31.16 7.24 -2.43
N MET A 384 -30.84 5.97 -2.73
CA MET A 384 -31.81 4.86 -2.67
C MET A 384 -32.25 4.58 -1.23
N GLN A 385 -33.47 4.10 -1.09
CA GLN A 385 -33.98 3.52 0.15
C GLN A 385 -33.67 2.01 0.23
N ILE A 386 -33.61 1.48 1.44
CA ILE A 386 -33.44 0.04 1.66
C ILE A 386 -34.63 -0.70 0.98
N GLY A 387 -34.31 -1.73 0.22
CA GLY A 387 -35.24 -2.50 -0.58
C GLY A 387 -35.36 -2.06 -2.04
N GLN A 388 -34.81 -0.91 -2.42
CA GLN A 388 -34.81 -0.45 -3.79
C GLN A 388 -33.70 -1.09 -4.64
N VAL A 389 -33.88 -1.00 -5.97
CA VAL A 389 -33.02 -1.60 -6.99
C VAL A 389 -32.37 -0.50 -7.82
N THR A 390 -31.08 -0.66 -8.15
CA THR A 390 -30.39 0.25 -9.06
C THR A 390 -30.92 0.17 -10.49
N GLN A 391 -30.53 1.12 -11.30
CA GLN A 391 -30.62 0.94 -12.74
C GLN A 391 -29.78 -0.27 -13.16
N MET A 392 -30.22 -0.92 -14.24
CA MET A 392 -29.50 -2.05 -14.83
C MET A 392 -28.16 -1.57 -15.40
N PHE A 393 -27.12 -2.35 -15.18
CA PHE A 393 -25.78 -2.13 -15.72
C PHE A 393 -25.22 -3.45 -16.28
N GLY A 394 -24.20 -3.36 -17.12
CA GLY A 394 -23.59 -4.52 -17.78
C GLY A 394 -23.28 -4.25 -19.25
N SER A 395 -23.01 -5.29 -20.01
CA SER A 395 -22.76 -5.22 -21.44
C SER A 395 -23.61 -6.23 -22.21
N PRO A 396 -23.94 -5.94 -23.47
CA PRO A 396 -24.68 -6.89 -24.34
C PRO A 396 -23.96 -8.23 -24.57
N GLU A 397 -22.63 -8.26 -24.34
CA GLU A 397 -21.80 -9.44 -24.58
C GLU A 397 -21.67 -10.32 -23.33
N GLN A 398 -21.68 -9.74 -22.16
CA GLN A 398 -21.42 -10.44 -20.90
C GLN A 398 -22.68 -10.72 -20.09
N GLY A 399 -23.67 -9.83 -20.20
CA GLY A 399 -24.90 -9.91 -19.44
C GLY A 399 -25.22 -8.62 -18.69
N VAL A 400 -26.28 -8.66 -17.94
CA VAL A 400 -26.84 -7.52 -17.22
C VAL A 400 -27.02 -7.81 -15.74
N SER A 401 -26.87 -6.79 -14.91
CA SER A 401 -26.99 -6.90 -13.46
C SER A 401 -27.74 -5.71 -12.87
N VAL A 402 -28.33 -5.92 -11.71
CA VAL A 402 -28.83 -4.87 -10.83
C VAL A 402 -28.34 -5.11 -9.41
N LEU A 403 -28.28 -4.05 -8.61
CA LEU A 403 -28.02 -4.14 -7.17
C LEU A 403 -29.30 -3.82 -6.40
N VAL A 404 -29.57 -4.59 -5.36
CA VAL A 404 -30.64 -4.36 -4.40
C VAL A 404 -30.00 -3.91 -3.10
N LEU A 405 -30.38 -2.75 -2.58
CA LEU A 405 -29.89 -2.23 -1.31
C LEU A 405 -30.62 -2.92 -0.16
N CYS A 406 -29.92 -3.75 0.57
CA CYS A 406 -30.48 -4.55 1.68
C CYS A 406 -30.25 -3.91 3.05
N GLY A 407 -29.18 -3.16 3.20
CA GLY A 407 -28.86 -2.47 4.45
C GLY A 407 -27.91 -1.33 4.18
N ARG A 408 -27.99 -0.31 5.04
CA ARG A 408 -27.06 0.83 5.06
C ARG A 408 -26.78 1.20 6.49
N GLU A 409 -25.55 1.11 6.88
CA GLU A 409 -25.03 1.66 8.11
C GLU A 409 -24.29 2.97 7.80
N MET A 410 -24.81 4.08 8.29
CA MET A 410 -24.20 5.39 8.07
C MET A 410 -22.94 5.51 8.92
N PRO A 411 -21.88 6.15 8.41
CA PRO A 411 -20.69 6.39 9.20
C PRO A 411 -21.07 7.24 10.43
N ALA A 412 -20.46 6.91 11.56
CA ALA A 412 -20.57 7.76 12.74
C ALA A 412 -20.10 9.17 12.41
N GLU A 413 -20.73 10.18 12.98
CA GLU A 413 -20.25 11.56 12.85
C GLU A 413 -18.76 11.58 13.24
N ALA A 414 -17.95 12.18 12.38
CA ALA A 414 -16.53 12.35 12.69
C ALA A 414 -16.40 13.26 13.91
N THR A 415 -16.11 12.65 15.05
CA THR A 415 -15.90 13.38 16.29
C THR A 415 -14.55 14.10 16.27
N THR A 416 -14.49 15.28 16.85
CA THR A 416 -13.21 15.94 17.12
C THR A 416 -12.36 14.96 17.98
N PRO A 417 -11.11 14.71 17.63
CA PRO A 417 -10.25 13.86 18.44
C PRO A 417 -10.20 14.35 19.89
N THR A 418 -10.08 13.44 20.84
CA THR A 418 -9.92 13.82 22.24
C THR A 418 -8.56 14.48 22.49
N VAL A 419 -8.45 15.19 23.61
CA VAL A 419 -7.19 15.81 24.05
C VAL A 419 -6.08 14.77 24.11
N GLU A 420 -6.38 13.60 24.68
CA GLU A 420 -5.45 12.48 24.81
C GLU A 420 -4.99 11.97 23.44
N ALA A 421 -5.94 11.74 22.51
CA ALA A 421 -5.62 11.25 21.17
C ALA A 421 -4.73 12.23 20.38
N VAL A 422 -4.92 13.53 20.56
CA VAL A 422 -4.08 14.57 19.95
C VAL A 422 -2.70 14.60 20.60
N ALA A 423 -2.64 14.54 21.94
CA ALA A 423 -1.38 14.49 22.68
C ALA A 423 -0.53 13.25 22.27
N ASP A 424 -1.14 12.07 22.25
CA ASP A 424 -0.50 10.83 21.84
C ASP A 424 0.05 10.92 20.42
N ARG A 425 -0.73 11.47 19.50
CA ARG A 425 -0.30 11.66 18.11
C ARG A 425 0.92 12.57 18.01
N ILE A 426 0.90 13.73 18.66
CA ILE A 426 2.03 14.68 18.67
C ILE A 426 3.26 14.02 19.27
N GLN A 427 3.08 13.29 20.39
CA GLN A 427 4.17 12.56 21.04
C GLN A 427 4.75 11.50 20.12
N GLN A 428 3.92 10.65 19.50
CA GLN A 428 4.37 9.63 18.56
C GLN A 428 5.15 10.22 17.38
N GLU A 429 4.67 11.32 16.79
CA GLU A 429 5.38 12.02 15.71
C GLU A 429 6.76 12.57 16.17
N ARG A 430 6.86 13.04 17.40
CA ARG A 430 8.14 13.50 17.99
C ARG A 430 9.10 12.35 18.22
N VAL A 431 8.60 11.29 18.84
CA VAL A 431 9.39 10.06 19.07
C VAL A 431 9.91 9.54 17.74
N GLN A 432 9.06 9.39 16.73
CA GLN A 432 9.45 8.89 15.43
C GLN A 432 10.52 9.77 14.75
N ARG A 433 10.37 11.10 14.78
CA ARG A 433 11.36 12.02 14.21
C ARG A 433 12.71 11.97 14.94
N ARG A 434 12.69 11.81 16.28
CA ARG A 434 13.91 11.65 17.07
C ARG A 434 14.52 10.28 16.87
N ALA A 435 13.72 9.22 16.80
CA ALA A 435 14.17 7.87 16.51
C ALA A 435 14.91 7.77 15.17
N GLN A 436 14.36 8.40 14.12
CA GLN A 436 15.02 8.46 12.83
C GLN A 436 16.36 9.21 12.86
N ARG A 437 16.45 10.30 13.63
CA ARG A 437 17.73 11.00 13.81
C ARG A 437 18.72 10.14 14.59
N TYR A 438 18.27 9.54 15.67
CA TYR A 438 19.08 8.65 16.49
C TYR A 438 19.65 7.48 15.69
N LEU A 439 18.81 6.82 14.89
CA LEU A 439 19.27 5.74 14.01
C LEU A 439 20.30 6.21 12.97
N ARG A 440 20.09 7.41 12.38
CA ARG A 440 21.09 7.97 11.45
C ARG A 440 22.42 8.26 12.14
N ASP A 441 22.40 8.73 13.38
CA ASP A 441 23.62 9.01 14.15
C ASP A 441 24.35 7.70 14.48
N ILE A 442 23.66 6.68 14.96
CA ILE A 442 24.23 5.33 15.20
C ILE A 442 24.84 4.78 13.90
N ARG A 443 24.13 4.90 12.78
CA ARG A 443 24.60 4.39 11.48
C ARG A 443 25.85 5.13 10.98
N ARG A 444 25.95 6.45 11.22
CA ARG A 444 27.13 7.24 10.86
C ARG A 444 28.37 6.83 11.66
N ASP A 445 28.17 6.48 12.92
CA ASP A 445 29.26 6.15 13.84
C ASP A 445 29.66 4.66 13.77
N ALA A 446 28.88 3.83 13.07
CA ALA A 446 29.11 2.39 12.88
C ALA A 446 30.18 2.11 11.82
N VAL A 447 30.93 1.04 12.03
CA VAL A 447 31.84 0.46 11.02
C VAL A 447 31.08 -0.60 10.23
N ILE A 448 30.82 -0.31 8.96
CA ILE A 448 30.10 -1.20 8.06
C ILE A 448 31.01 -1.53 6.88
N ASP A 449 31.45 -2.80 6.80
CA ASP A 449 32.28 -3.32 5.72
C ASP A 449 31.42 -4.18 4.80
N TYR A 450 31.42 -3.86 3.51
CA TYR A 450 30.69 -4.60 2.48
C TYR A 450 31.63 -5.61 1.80
N SER A 451 31.19 -6.87 1.69
CA SER A 451 31.97 -7.98 1.12
C SER A 451 31.63 -8.25 -0.34
#